data_e67d716e505016b5162e63c358ed1e78
#
_entry.id   e67d716e505016b5162e63c358ed1e78
#
_cell.length_a   1.000
_cell.length_b   1.000
_cell.length_c   1.000
_cell.angle_alpha   90.00
_cell.angle_beta   90.00
_cell.angle_gamma   90.00
#
_symmetry.space_group_name_H-M   'P 1'
#
loop_
_entity.id
_entity.type
_entity.pdbx_description
1 polymer ?
#
loop_
_entity_poly.entity_id
_entity_poly.type
_entity_poly.pdbx_seq_one_letter_code
_entity_poly.pdbx_strand_id
1 'polypeptide(L)'
;GQIVYYKTKKRVKETDFISNMTDNSFGMLDFIVSEKTKNVLELFKLPLHSEIQVSIPEFSIAKNYYLLAFPCIPLEQIDYTKSIIIDSISRERLKYCSFEEYKNRENKFTEMHHIFLAKKYDFDILKVSTVGLFFSERLINYLKEAKITGLNFMEQTLE
;
A
#
# COMPACT_ATOMS: atom_id res chain seq x y z
N GLY A 1 22.00 -14.36 -2.78
CA GLY A 1 21.08 -13.22 -2.73
C GLY A 1 21.50 -12.26 -1.63
N GLN A 2 21.26 -10.98 -1.81
CA GLN A 2 21.56 -9.97 -0.80
C GLN A 2 20.45 -10.02 0.26
N ILE A 3 20.83 -10.21 1.54
CA ILE A 3 19.90 -10.16 2.67
C ILE A 3 19.99 -8.76 3.28
N VAL A 4 18.84 -8.11 3.42
CA VAL A 4 18.73 -6.81 4.08
C VAL A 4 18.32 -7.03 5.54
N TYR A 5 19.01 -6.35 6.46
CA TYR A 5 18.72 -6.44 7.88
C TYR A 5 17.88 -5.24 8.32
N TYR A 6 16.74 -5.52 8.98
CA TYR A 6 15.88 -4.53 9.57
C TYR A 6 15.93 -4.60 11.09
N LYS A 7 15.92 -3.45 11.75
CA LYS A 7 15.80 -3.34 13.19
C LYS A 7 14.42 -2.79 13.53
N THR A 8 13.70 -3.48 14.42
CA THR A 8 12.40 -3.02 14.88
C THR A 8 12.52 -1.86 15.86
N LYS A 9 11.51 -0.97 15.89
CA LYS A 9 11.32 -0.04 17.01
C LYS A 9 10.89 -0.84 18.25
N LYS A 10 11.18 -0.32 19.44
CA LYS A 10 10.80 -0.96 20.71
C LYS A 10 9.29 -1.32 20.69
N ARG A 11 8.94 -2.54 21.09
CA ARG A 11 7.58 -3.08 21.23
C ARG A 11 6.84 -3.40 19.93
N VAL A 12 7.50 -3.53 18.80
CA VAL A 12 6.85 -4.07 17.58
C VAL A 12 6.54 -5.54 17.81
N LYS A 13 5.26 -5.90 17.61
CA LYS A 13 4.84 -7.30 17.66
C LYS A 13 5.19 -8.00 16.37
N GLU A 14 5.58 -9.25 16.47
CA GLU A 14 5.75 -10.12 15.32
C GLU A 14 4.39 -10.36 14.64
N THR A 15 4.27 -9.93 13.39
CA THR A 15 3.06 -10.06 12.57
C THR A 15 3.43 -10.57 11.18
N ASP A 16 2.43 -11.03 10.42
CA ASP A 16 2.63 -11.51 9.05
C ASP A 16 2.81 -10.36 8.05
N PHE A 17 2.34 -9.17 8.39
CA PHE A 17 2.43 -7.98 7.56
C PHE A 17 2.99 -6.82 8.38
N ILE A 18 4.05 -6.19 7.90
CA ILE A 18 4.75 -5.13 8.59
C ILE A 18 4.86 -3.93 7.64
N SER A 19 4.35 -2.78 8.07
CA SER A 19 4.55 -1.54 7.36
C SER A 19 6.03 -1.12 7.40
N ASN A 20 6.61 -0.89 6.25
CA ASN A 20 7.97 -0.37 6.16
C ASN A 20 7.96 1.15 6.30
N MET A 21 8.10 1.64 7.52
CA MET A 21 8.28 3.05 7.84
C MET A 21 9.72 3.32 8.24
N THR A 22 10.65 3.15 7.31
CA THR A 22 12.06 3.51 7.53
C THR A 22 12.34 4.91 7.01
N ASP A 23 13.20 5.67 7.70
CA ASP A 23 13.60 7.02 7.30
C ASP A 23 14.38 7.05 5.96
N ASN A 24 14.88 5.90 5.53
CA ASN A 24 15.58 5.69 4.25
C ASN A 24 14.68 4.97 3.23
N SER A 25 13.42 5.31 3.20
CA SER A 25 12.37 4.61 2.50
C SER A 25 12.61 4.48 1.00
N PHE A 26 12.61 3.25 0.52
CA PHE A 26 12.30 2.90 -0.86
C PHE A 26 10.82 3.20 -1.20
N GLY A 27 10.26 4.29 -0.67
CA GLY A 27 8.86 4.68 -0.78
C GLY A 27 8.02 4.24 0.42
N MET A 28 7.20 5.15 0.93
CA MET A 28 6.36 4.96 2.12
C MET A 28 5.33 3.81 2.03
N LEU A 29 5.25 3.12 0.90
CA LEU A 29 4.21 2.14 0.60
C LEU A 29 4.75 0.74 0.30
N ASP A 30 6.02 0.48 0.53
CA ASP A 30 6.56 -0.88 0.47
C ASP A 30 6.30 -1.58 1.80
N PHE A 31 6.15 -2.89 1.78
CA PHE A 31 5.82 -3.63 2.97
C PHE A 31 6.64 -4.92 3.07
N ILE A 32 6.82 -5.35 4.30
CA ILE A 32 7.49 -6.59 4.64
C ILE A 32 6.41 -7.61 5.01
N VAL A 33 6.51 -8.79 4.43
CA VAL A 33 5.56 -9.89 4.68
C VAL A 33 6.28 -11.14 5.15
N SER A 34 5.60 -11.93 6.00
CA SER A 34 6.04 -13.29 6.31
C SER A 34 5.96 -14.18 5.06
N GLU A 35 6.71 -15.26 5.03
CA GLU A 35 6.63 -16.28 3.97
C GLU A 35 5.19 -16.81 3.80
N LYS A 36 4.45 -16.95 4.90
CA LYS A 36 3.03 -17.31 4.87
C LYS A 36 2.21 -16.33 4.03
N THR A 37 2.40 -15.05 4.25
CA THR A 37 1.68 -14.01 3.50
C THR A 37 2.14 -13.97 2.05
N LYS A 38 3.44 -14.06 1.80
CA LYS A 38 3.99 -14.14 0.44
C LYS A 38 3.32 -15.27 -0.37
N ASN A 39 3.27 -16.47 0.20
CA ASN A 39 2.63 -17.63 -0.45
C ASN A 39 1.14 -17.40 -0.75
N VAL A 40 0.43 -16.68 0.12
CA VAL A 40 -0.96 -16.26 -0.15
C VAL A 40 -1.00 -15.28 -1.33
N LEU A 41 -0.14 -14.28 -1.33
CA LEU A 41 -0.13 -13.25 -2.39
C LEU A 41 0.18 -13.85 -3.77
N GLU A 42 1.03 -14.87 -3.86
CA GLU A 42 1.38 -15.58 -5.10
C GLU A 42 0.18 -16.29 -5.77
N LEU A 43 -0.92 -16.50 -5.05
CA LEU A 43 -2.16 -17.06 -5.61
C LEU A 43 -2.99 -16.00 -6.38
N PHE A 44 -2.59 -14.74 -6.34
CA PHE A 44 -3.32 -13.62 -6.91
C PHE A 44 -2.55 -12.96 -8.04
N LYS A 45 -3.25 -12.16 -8.84
CA LYS A 45 -2.66 -11.45 -9.96
C LYS A 45 -1.95 -10.19 -9.48
N LEU A 46 -0.65 -10.28 -9.30
CA LEU A 46 0.18 -9.17 -8.85
C LEU A 46 0.83 -8.45 -10.03
N PRO A 47 1.08 -7.13 -9.95
CA PRO A 47 1.95 -6.45 -10.89
C PRO A 47 3.39 -6.96 -10.74
N LEU A 48 4.20 -6.78 -11.78
CA LEU A 48 5.63 -7.08 -11.68
C LEU A 48 6.22 -6.28 -10.52
N HIS A 49 6.88 -6.94 -9.57
CA HIS A 49 7.40 -6.32 -8.37
C HIS A 49 8.80 -6.86 -8.02
N SER A 50 9.51 -6.14 -7.20
CA SER A 50 10.78 -6.60 -6.63
C SER A 50 10.53 -7.29 -5.29
N GLU A 51 11.31 -8.35 -5.04
CA GLU A 51 11.29 -9.11 -3.80
C GLU A 51 12.70 -9.21 -3.22
N ILE A 52 12.84 -8.91 -1.95
CA ILE A 52 14.12 -8.99 -1.22
C ILE A 52 13.87 -9.73 0.08
N GLN A 53 14.61 -10.81 0.34
CA GLN A 53 14.57 -11.47 1.64
C GLN A 53 15.16 -10.53 2.71
N VAL A 54 14.46 -10.43 3.84
CA VAL A 54 14.87 -9.57 4.96
C VAL A 54 15.02 -10.38 6.23
N SER A 55 15.98 -10.00 7.07
CA SER A 55 16.17 -10.55 8.40
C SER A 55 15.76 -9.51 9.44
N ILE A 56 14.94 -9.94 10.39
CA ILE A 56 14.49 -9.14 11.53
C ILE A 56 14.93 -9.87 12.79
N PRO A 57 16.12 -9.53 13.35
CA PRO A 57 16.74 -10.29 14.43
C PRO A 57 15.88 -10.40 15.70
N GLU A 58 14.97 -9.44 15.93
CA GLU A 58 14.09 -9.41 17.08
C GLU A 58 12.89 -10.36 16.95
N PHE A 59 12.67 -10.90 15.75
CA PHE A 59 11.58 -11.85 15.48
C PHE A 59 12.07 -13.29 15.53
N SER A 60 11.14 -14.22 15.50
CA SER A 60 11.47 -15.64 15.51
C SER A 60 12.36 -16.00 14.31
N ILE A 61 13.50 -16.66 14.59
CA ILE A 61 14.44 -17.15 13.58
C ILE A 61 13.77 -18.17 12.63
N ALA A 62 12.68 -18.79 13.06
CA ALA A 62 11.93 -19.77 12.26
C ALA A 62 11.07 -19.15 11.16
N LYS A 63 10.96 -17.82 11.09
CA LYS A 63 10.14 -17.13 10.08
C LYS A 63 11.01 -16.35 9.09
N ASN A 64 10.77 -16.62 7.82
CA ASN A 64 11.32 -15.82 6.74
C ASN A 64 10.41 -14.62 6.47
N TYR A 65 11.03 -13.49 6.18
CA TYR A 65 10.34 -12.26 5.78
C TYR A 65 10.87 -11.76 4.44
N TYR A 66 10.01 -11.05 3.70
CA TYR A 66 10.31 -10.51 2.39
C TYR A 66 9.82 -9.08 2.28
N LEU A 67 10.67 -8.19 1.81
CA LEU A 67 10.27 -6.86 1.37
C LEU A 67 9.72 -6.97 -0.04
N LEU A 68 8.50 -6.53 -0.23
CA LEU A 68 7.85 -6.46 -1.54
C LEU A 68 7.71 -5.00 -1.96
N ALA A 69 8.26 -4.67 -3.13
CA ALA A 69 8.22 -3.33 -3.71
C ALA A 69 7.43 -3.34 -5.02
N PHE A 70 6.24 -2.76 -4.99
CA PHE A 70 5.32 -2.68 -6.13
C PHE A 70 5.53 -1.40 -6.94
N PRO A 71 5.32 -1.46 -8.27
CA PRO A 71 5.34 -0.27 -9.11
C PRO A 71 4.24 0.70 -8.67
N CYS A 72 4.55 1.98 -8.72
CA CYS A 72 3.68 3.05 -8.27
C CYS A 72 2.90 3.63 -9.45
N ILE A 73 1.58 3.69 -9.35
CA ILE A 73 0.72 4.43 -10.28
C ILE A 73 0.87 5.90 -9.95
N PRO A 74 1.33 6.74 -10.90
CA PRO A 74 1.52 8.16 -10.65
C PRO A 74 0.18 8.90 -10.53
N LEU A 75 0.17 10.03 -9.83
CA LEU A 75 -1.04 10.83 -9.60
C LEU A 75 -1.67 11.36 -10.90
N GLU A 76 -0.88 11.49 -11.95
CA GLU A 76 -1.33 11.87 -13.29
C GLU A 76 -2.31 10.88 -13.93
N GLN A 77 -2.34 9.63 -13.40
CA GLN A 77 -3.26 8.59 -13.87
C GLN A 77 -4.61 8.60 -13.13
N ILE A 78 -4.84 9.56 -12.24
CA ILE A 78 -6.12 9.72 -11.54
C ILE A 78 -7.08 10.55 -12.41
N ASP A 79 -8.31 10.06 -12.56
CA ASP A 79 -9.42 10.86 -13.11
C ASP A 79 -9.99 11.76 -12.00
N TYR A 80 -9.48 12.97 -11.93
CA TYR A 80 -9.85 13.96 -10.91
C TYR A 80 -11.32 14.39 -11.00
N THR A 81 -11.92 14.32 -12.20
CA THR A 81 -13.31 14.73 -12.41
C THR A 81 -14.30 13.77 -11.77
N LYS A 82 -13.93 12.48 -11.70
CA LYS A 82 -14.76 11.42 -11.10
C LYS A 82 -14.41 11.18 -9.65
N SER A 83 -13.15 11.34 -9.26
CA SER A 83 -12.65 11.02 -7.93
C SER A 83 -13.29 11.90 -6.85
N ILE A 84 -13.44 11.33 -5.65
CA ILE A 84 -13.93 12.05 -4.48
C ILE A 84 -12.74 12.43 -3.61
N ILE A 85 -12.47 13.72 -3.56
CA ILE A 85 -11.42 14.33 -2.75
C ILE A 85 -12.10 15.22 -1.73
N ILE A 86 -11.66 15.14 -0.48
CA ILE A 86 -12.22 15.93 0.60
C ILE A 86 -11.12 16.74 1.31
N ASP A 87 -11.52 17.83 1.91
CA ASP A 87 -10.72 18.53 2.91
C ASP A 87 -10.65 17.68 4.19
N SER A 88 -9.45 17.41 4.69
CA SER A 88 -9.26 16.57 5.88
C SER A 88 -9.79 17.19 7.16
N ILE A 89 -9.94 18.53 7.18
CA ILE A 89 -10.36 19.29 8.35
C ILE A 89 -11.87 19.57 8.32
N SER A 90 -12.34 20.25 7.24
CA SER A 90 -13.76 20.60 7.12
C SER A 90 -14.66 19.45 6.68
N ARG A 91 -14.08 18.39 6.12
CA ARG A 91 -14.77 17.23 5.51
C ARG A 91 -15.59 17.59 4.26
N GLU A 92 -15.43 18.79 3.75
CA GLU A 92 -16.09 19.24 2.52
C GLU A 92 -15.47 18.60 1.30
N ARG A 93 -16.32 18.30 0.31
CA ARG A 93 -15.88 17.76 -0.97
C ARG A 93 -15.21 18.86 -1.80
N LEU A 94 -13.99 18.59 -2.23
CA LEU A 94 -13.22 19.42 -3.14
C LEU A 94 -13.34 18.88 -4.57
N LYS A 95 -13.37 19.78 -5.54
CA LYS A 95 -13.46 19.45 -6.96
C LYS A 95 -12.19 19.92 -7.66
N TYR A 96 -11.60 19.02 -8.44
CA TYR A 96 -10.47 19.31 -9.32
C TYR A 96 -10.79 18.76 -10.70
N CYS A 97 -10.38 19.46 -11.75
CA CYS A 97 -10.61 19.03 -13.13
C CYS A 97 -9.40 18.32 -13.73
N SER A 98 -8.22 18.46 -13.11
CA SER A 98 -6.98 17.90 -13.62
C SER A 98 -5.94 17.68 -12.54
N PHE A 99 -4.90 16.91 -12.85
CA PHE A 99 -3.71 16.76 -12.00
C PHE A 99 -3.03 18.10 -11.71
N GLU A 100 -2.92 18.98 -12.72
CA GLU A 100 -2.25 20.27 -12.56
C GLU A 100 -3.00 21.17 -11.56
N GLU A 101 -4.32 21.19 -11.61
CA GLU A 101 -5.14 21.89 -10.63
C GLU A 101 -4.95 21.32 -9.23
N TYR A 102 -5.02 20.00 -9.08
CA TYR A 102 -4.75 19.32 -7.83
C TYR A 102 -3.34 19.58 -7.29
N LYS A 103 -2.32 19.52 -8.13
CA LYS A 103 -0.92 19.77 -7.77
C LYS A 103 -0.72 21.19 -7.23
N ASN A 104 -1.36 22.16 -7.86
CA ASN A 104 -1.22 23.58 -7.52
C ASN A 104 -2.24 24.06 -6.47
N ARG A 105 -2.99 23.14 -5.85
CA ARG A 105 -4.00 23.50 -4.84
C ARG A 105 -3.40 24.23 -3.67
N GLU A 106 -4.13 25.22 -3.17
CA GLU A 106 -3.78 25.97 -1.97
C GLU A 106 -3.90 25.12 -0.72
N ASN A 107 -5.02 24.39 -0.61
CA ASN A 107 -5.26 23.48 0.49
C ASN A 107 -4.43 22.20 0.36
N LYS A 108 -3.47 22.00 1.25
CA LYS A 108 -2.61 20.80 1.31
C LYS A 108 -3.18 19.67 2.17
N PHE A 109 -4.23 19.96 2.95
CA PHE A 109 -4.89 18.98 3.83
C PHE A 109 -6.05 18.31 3.10
N THR A 110 -5.71 17.44 2.15
CA THR A 110 -6.69 16.73 1.32
C THR A 110 -6.55 15.23 1.48
N GLU A 111 -7.69 14.52 1.46
CA GLU A 111 -7.78 13.07 1.45
C GLU A 111 -8.52 12.60 0.20
N MET A 112 -8.02 11.55 -0.45
CA MET A 112 -8.70 10.89 -1.55
C MET A 112 -9.50 9.72 -1.02
N HIS A 113 -10.83 9.78 -1.08
CA HIS A 113 -11.73 8.76 -0.55
C HIS A 113 -12.15 7.73 -1.58
N HIS A 114 -12.49 8.18 -2.78
CA HIS A 114 -12.86 7.31 -3.88
C HIS A 114 -12.05 7.74 -5.10
N ILE A 115 -11.24 6.84 -5.61
CA ILE A 115 -10.28 7.14 -6.67
C ILE A 115 -10.70 6.42 -7.93
N PHE A 116 -10.87 7.15 -9.00
CA PHE A 116 -11.01 6.62 -10.35
C PHE A 116 -9.69 6.79 -11.09
N LEU A 117 -9.22 5.71 -11.69
CA LEU A 117 -8.04 5.75 -12.55
C LEU A 117 -8.43 6.00 -14.00
N ALA A 118 -7.63 6.79 -14.70
CA ALA A 118 -7.83 7.06 -16.11
C ALA A 118 -7.60 5.81 -16.99
N LYS A 119 -6.87 4.82 -16.45
CA LYS A 119 -6.57 3.54 -17.09
C LYS A 119 -6.96 2.40 -16.16
N LYS A 120 -7.63 1.39 -16.72
CA LYS A 120 -7.94 0.18 -15.97
C LYS A 120 -6.71 -0.69 -15.75
N TYR A 121 -6.53 -1.13 -14.51
CA TYR A 121 -5.51 -2.08 -14.10
C TYR A 121 -6.19 -3.36 -13.62
N ASP A 122 -5.70 -4.49 -14.07
CA ASP A 122 -6.25 -5.81 -13.73
C ASP A 122 -5.26 -6.57 -12.82
N PHE A 123 -5.07 -6.03 -11.61
CA PHE A 123 -4.25 -6.62 -10.57
C PHE A 123 -4.98 -6.61 -9.23
N ASP A 124 -4.61 -7.54 -8.34
CA ASP A 124 -5.18 -7.63 -7.00
C ASP A 124 -4.52 -6.69 -5.98
N ILE A 125 -3.35 -6.15 -6.32
CA ILE A 125 -2.67 -5.12 -5.54
C ILE A 125 -2.33 -3.97 -6.48
N LEU A 126 -2.70 -2.75 -6.10
CA LEU A 126 -2.31 -1.52 -6.78
C LEU A 126 -1.74 -0.53 -5.77
N LYS A 127 -0.63 0.09 -6.14
CA LYS A 127 0.01 1.13 -5.34
C LYS A 127 -0.17 2.48 -6.06
N VAL A 128 -0.87 3.42 -5.43
CA VAL A 128 -1.04 4.78 -5.96
C VAL A 128 -0.14 5.74 -5.19
N SER A 129 0.64 6.52 -5.91
CA SER A 129 1.63 7.44 -5.34
C SER A 129 1.04 8.33 -4.25
N THR A 130 1.69 8.40 -3.11
CA THR A 130 1.30 9.21 -1.93
C THR A 130 -0.10 8.96 -1.35
N VAL A 131 -0.92 8.12 -2.01
CA VAL A 131 -2.29 7.84 -1.57
C VAL A 131 -2.35 6.56 -0.76
N GLY A 132 -1.91 5.45 -1.33
CA GLY A 132 -1.99 4.20 -0.59
C GLY A 132 -1.77 2.95 -1.44
N LEU A 133 -1.92 1.84 -0.74
CA LEU A 133 -1.89 0.50 -1.29
C LEU A 133 -3.31 -0.06 -1.25
N PHE A 134 -3.79 -0.49 -2.40
CA PHE A 134 -5.15 -0.98 -2.59
C PHE A 134 -5.13 -2.48 -2.89
N PHE A 135 -6.05 -3.20 -2.30
CA PHE A 135 -6.22 -4.64 -2.47
C PHE A 135 -7.59 -4.95 -3.05
N SER A 136 -7.68 -5.93 -3.93
CA SER A 136 -8.97 -6.41 -4.40
C SER A 136 -9.77 -7.04 -3.24
N GLU A 137 -11.09 -6.96 -3.32
CA GLU A 137 -11.98 -7.55 -2.30
C GLU A 137 -11.72 -9.05 -2.13
N ARG A 138 -11.50 -9.78 -3.21
CA ARG A 138 -11.19 -11.21 -3.15
C ARG A 138 -9.89 -11.49 -2.39
N LEU A 139 -8.85 -10.66 -2.56
CA LEU A 139 -7.60 -10.79 -1.81
C LEU A 139 -7.81 -10.47 -0.34
N ILE A 140 -8.53 -9.40 -0.01
CA ILE A 140 -8.85 -9.02 1.37
C ILE A 140 -9.56 -10.17 2.10
N ASN A 141 -10.57 -10.77 1.46
CA ASN A 141 -11.32 -11.88 2.04
C ASN A 141 -10.41 -13.10 2.30
N TYR A 142 -9.56 -13.43 1.34
CA TYR A 142 -8.62 -14.55 1.48
C TYR A 142 -7.59 -14.30 2.60
N LEU A 143 -7.05 -13.07 2.71
CA LEU A 143 -6.12 -12.71 3.79
C LEU A 143 -6.77 -12.84 5.17
N LYS A 144 -8.04 -12.47 5.30
CA LYS A 144 -8.83 -12.63 6.54
C LYS A 144 -9.05 -14.12 6.86
N GLU A 145 -9.47 -14.94 5.89
CA GLU A 145 -9.66 -16.39 6.06
C GLU A 145 -8.36 -17.10 6.42
N ALA A 146 -7.25 -16.71 5.80
CA ALA A 146 -5.92 -17.22 6.11
C ALA A 146 -5.37 -16.72 7.46
N LYS A 147 -6.12 -15.87 8.18
CA LYS A 147 -5.75 -15.26 9.46
C LYS A 147 -4.38 -14.57 9.41
N ILE A 148 -4.15 -13.80 8.34
CA ILE A 148 -2.96 -12.97 8.19
C ILE A 148 -3.07 -11.81 9.19
N THR A 149 -2.01 -11.60 9.96
CA THR A 149 -1.93 -10.58 11.02
C THR A 149 -1.16 -9.35 10.56
N GLY A 150 -1.41 -8.20 11.18
CA GLY A 150 -0.69 -6.95 10.92
C GLY A 150 -1.32 -6.07 9.85
N LEU A 151 -2.50 -6.43 9.32
CA LEU A 151 -3.26 -5.63 8.38
C LEU A 151 -4.41 -4.90 9.05
N ASN A 152 -4.58 -3.65 8.71
CA ASN A 152 -5.75 -2.86 9.03
C ASN A 152 -6.23 -2.17 7.75
N PHE A 153 -7.41 -2.52 7.30
CA PHE A 153 -7.98 -1.98 6.06
C PHE A 153 -8.76 -0.71 6.35
N MET A 154 -8.51 0.33 5.56
CA MET A 154 -9.25 1.59 5.59
C MET A 154 -10.32 1.58 4.48
N GLU A 155 -11.43 2.27 4.73
CA GLU A 155 -12.51 2.44 3.76
C GLU A 155 -12.14 3.48 2.69
N GLN A 156 -11.22 3.13 1.81
CA GLN A 156 -10.92 3.87 0.59
C GLN A 156 -11.15 2.95 -0.59
N THR A 157 -11.69 3.49 -1.68
CA THR A 157 -11.98 2.70 -2.88
C THR A 157 -11.17 3.19 -4.07
N LEU A 158 -10.81 2.26 -4.93
CA LEU A 158 -10.08 2.49 -6.19
C LEU A 158 -10.81 1.77 -7.32
N GLU A 159 -11.13 2.49 -8.41
CA GLU A 159 -11.79 1.99 -9.63
C GLU A 159 -11.03 2.34 -10.92
#